data_aa7ed3f88296c88b7ed735d1d801bf13
#
_entry.id   aa7ed3f88296c88b7ed735d1d801bf13
#
_cell.length_a   1.000
_cell.length_b   1.000
_cell.length_c   1.000
_cell.angle_alpha   90.00
_cell.angle_beta   90.00
_cell.angle_gamma   90.00
#
_symmetry.space_group_name_H-M   'P 1'
#
loop_
_entity.id
_entity.type
_entity.pdbx_description
1 polymer ?
#
loop_
_entity_poly.entity_id
_entity_poly.type
_entity_poly.pdbx_seq_one_letter_code
_entity_poly.pdbx_strand_id
1 'polypeptide(L)'
;MHTTAQPSGSEKAQRPSAASIPLLILKTMRPKQWTKNVLLFAGLLFALKFTDVDAILKALAAFGLFCLFSSCVYLINDIRDRDKDSLNPRTAKRPIASGALAWQIAAGAVAVILPITFVLSFLLNPWFALVGAVYMAKDFGYSFGLKHVVILDVFLLASGFTLRAIAGALAIDVPISEWLYVVTTLGALFLALNKRKHEILLLGEGASGHRKVLDEYSPALIEEMLAVITASTVMSYSLYTFTATNLPRPLQENKLMMLTIPFVLYGIFRYLYLVYQKNEGSSPEEVLLRDRPLLICSVLWAVTSATLLYIFSPISGINWGP
;
A
#
# COMPACT_ATOMS: atom_id res chain seq x y z
N MET A 1 -14.16 -33.99 -56.17
CA MET A 1 -15.10 -33.51 -55.15
C MET A 1 -14.25 -32.92 -54.01
N HIS A 2 -14.00 -31.64 -54.03
CA HIS A 2 -13.32 -30.91 -52.93
C HIS A 2 -14.39 -30.23 -52.09
N THR A 3 -14.59 -30.74 -50.89
CA THR A 3 -15.47 -30.13 -49.91
C THR A 3 -14.70 -29.09 -49.13
N THR A 4 -14.94 -27.82 -49.41
CA THR A 4 -14.42 -26.68 -48.66
C THR A 4 -15.20 -26.55 -47.37
N ALA A 5 -14.56 -26.89 -46.25
CA ALA A 5 -15.08 -26.56 -44.91
C ALA A 5 -14.98 -25.05 -44.66
N GLN A 6 -16.12 -24.41 -44.51
CA GLN A 6 -16.19 -23.01 -43.97
C GLN A 6 -15.73 -22.96 -42.53
N PRO A 7 -14.97 -21.95 -42.07
CA PRO A 7 -14.66 -21.76 -40.67
C PRO A 7 -15.93 -21.27 -39.98
N SER A 8 -16.40 -22.08 -39.04
CA SER A 8 -17.51 -21.78 -38.15
C SER A 8 -17.27 -20.52 -37.30
N GLY A 9 -18.28 -19.71 -37.31
CA GLY A 9 -18.65 -18.56 -36.51
C GLY A 9 -17.70 -18.06 -35.41
N SER A 10 -17.39 -16.76 -35.51
CA SER A 10 -16.89 -15.95 -34.40
C SER A 10 -17.81 -16.10 -33.20
N GLU A 11 -17.32 -16.73 -32.14
CA GLU A 11 -17.94 -16.73 -30.83
C GLU A 11 -18.04 -15.28 -30.35
N LYS A 12 -19.19 -14.65 -30.55
CA LYS A 12 -19.50 -13.33 -30.02
C LYS A 12 -19.42 -13.43 -28.51
N ALA A 13 -18.40 -12.79 -27.92
CA ALA A 13 -18.31 -12.64 -26.45
C ALA A 13 -19.67 -12.22 -25.92
N GLN A 14 -20.32 -13.09 -25.14
CA GLN A 14 -21.61 -12.81 -24.53
C GLN A 14 -21.48 -11.55 -23.68
N ARG A 15 -22.27 -10.51 -23.99
CA ARG A 15 -22.33 -9.31 -23.15
C ARG A 15 -22.74 -9.73 -21.75
N PRO A 16 -22.01 -9.30 -20.69
CA PRO A 16 -22.35 -9.66 -19.33
C PRO A 16 -23.77 -9.19 -19.00
N SER A 17 -24.51 -9.98 -18.22
CA SER A 17 -25.83 -9.57 -17.74
C SER A 17 -25.68 -8.31 -16.85
N ALA A 18 -26.69 -7.43 -16.83
CA ALA A 18 -26.67 -6.22 -16.02
C ALA A 18 -26.36 -6.51 -14.53
N ALA A 19 -26.81 -7.65 -14.02
CA ALA A 19 -26.53 -8.11 -12.66
C ALA A 19 -25.05 -8.40 -12.36
N SER A 20 -24.21 -8.65 -13.37
CA SER A 20 -22.77 -8.90 -13.21
C SER A 20 -21.93 -7.64 -13.24
N ILE A 21 -22.46 -6.49 -13.69
CA ILE A 21 -21.71 -5.23 -13.83
C ILE A 21 -21.17 -4.71 -12.49
N PRO A 22 -21.94 -4.62 -11.38
CA PRO A 22 -21.42 -4.19 -10.09
C PRO A 22 -20.26 -5.07 -9.59
N LEU A 23 -20.37 -6.38 -9.80
CA LEU A 23 -19.33 -7.33 -9.42
C LEU A 23 -18.04 -7.13 -10.24
N LEU A 24 -18.16 -6.84 -11.54
CA LEU A 24 -17.03 -6.55 -12.41
C LEU A 24 -16.35 -5.23 -12.04
N ILE A 25 -17.13 -4.19 -11.69
CA ILE A 25 -16.60 -2.93 -11.16
C ILE A 25 -15.84 -3.21 -9.86
N LEU A 26 -16.44 -3.91 -8.89
CA LEU A 26 -15.81 -4.27 -7.63
C LEU A 26 -14.51 -5.07 -7.85
N LYS A 27 -14.49 -6.01 -8.78
CA LYS A 27 -13.30 -6.77 -9.15
C LYS A 27 -12.19 -5.85 -9.68
N THR A 28 -12.55 -4.85 -10.49
CA THR A 28 -11.60 -3.86 -11.04
C THR A 28 -11.09 -2.89 -9.98
N MET A 29 -11.90 -2.59 -8.95
CA MET A 29 -11.50 -1.80 -7.77
C MET A 29 -10.44 -2.49 -6.90
N ARG A 30 -10.19 -3.78 -7.11
CA ARG A 30 -9.16 -4.60 -6.46
C ARG A 30 -9.23 -4.59 -4.93
N PRO A 31 -10.29 -5.13 -4.28
CA PRO A 31 -10.43 -5.14 -2.83
C PRO A 31 -9.25 -5.75 -2.07
N LYS A 32 -8.56 -6.74 -2.66
CA LYS A 32 -7.33 -7.33 -2.08
C LYS A 32 -6.23 -6.28 -1.83
N GLN A 33 -6.20 -5.19 -2.59
CA GLN A 33 -5.22 -4.11 -2.44
C GLN A 33 -5.61 -3.09 -1.35
N TRP A 34 -6.85 -3.17 -0.82
CA TRP A 34 -7.30 -2.30 0.27
C TRP A 34 -6.55 -2.57 1.58
N THR A 35 -5.92 -3.74 1.72
CA THR A 35 -5.04 -4.07 2.85
C THR A 35 -3.92 -3.04 3.05
N LYS A 36 -3.46 -2.39 1.98
CA LYS A 36 -2.46 -1.31 2.05
C LYS A 36 -2.97 -0.09 2.84
N ASN A 37 -4.29 0.12 2.84
CA ASN A 37 -4.91 1.25 3.51
C ASN A 37 -5.02 1.03 5.03
N VAL A 38 -4.73 -0.18 5.56
CA VAL A 38 -4.64 -0.46 7.01
C VAL A 38 -3.63 0.49 7.68
N LEU A 39 -2.66 1.01 6.95
CA LEU A 39 -1.69 1.98 7.46
C LEU A 39 -2.32 3.31 7.94
N LEU A 40 -3.56 3.64 7.51
CA LEU A 40 -4.29 4.77 8.07
C LEU A 40 -4.54 4.64 9.58
N PHE A 41 -4.65 3.41 10.09
CA PHE A 41 -4.86 3.17 11.52
C PHE A 41 -3.59 3.37 12.37
N ALA A 42 -2.42 3.59 11.75
CA ALA A 42 -1.19 3.84 12.48
C ALA A 42 -1.31 5.09 13.38
N GLY A 43 -1.94 6.17 12.88
CA GLY A 43 -2.20 7.36 13.68
C GLY A 43 -3.05 7.06 14.91
N LEU A 44 -4.09 6.23 14.78
CA LEU A 44 -4.98 5.83 15.87
C LEU A 44 -4.21 5.10 16.99
N LEU A 45 -3.29 4.20 16.61
CA LEU A 45 -2.49 3.43 17.55
C LEU A 45 -1.46 4.32 18.28
N PHE A 46 -0.64 5.04 17.52
CA PHE A 46 0.50 5.79 18.07
C PHE A 46 0.12 7.12 18.72
N ALA A 47 -1.09 7.66 18.43
CA ALA A 47 -1.66 8.79 19.16
C ALA A 47 -2.49 8.37 20.39
N LEU A 48 -2.53 7.08 20.76
CA LEU A 48 -3.29 6.53 21.89
C LEU A 48 -4.80 6.80 21.77
N LYS A 49 -5.34 6.88 20.56
CA LYS A 49 -6.75 7.15 20.27
C LYS A 49 -7.59 5.90 20.02
N PHE A 50 -7.03 4.71 20.21
CA PHE A 50 -7.69 3.44 19.92
C PHE A 50 -8.83 3.05 20.89
N THR A 51 -9.06 3.85 21.94
CA THR A 51 -10.23 3.74 22.84
C THR A 51 -11.24 4.87 22.64
N ASP A 52 -10.90 5.88 21.85
CA ASP A 52 -11.75 7.02 21.53
C ASP A 52 -12.69 6.62 20.36
N VAL A 53 -13.98 6.50 20.65
CA VAL A 53 -14.99 6.05 19.68
C VAL A 53 -15.09 7.00 18.47
N ASP A 54 -15.01 8.33 18.69
CA ASP A 54 -15.03 9.31 17.60
C ASP A 54 -13.82 9.14 16.67
N ALA A 55 -12.63 9.01 17.26
CA ALA A 55 -11.41 8.77 16.50
C ALA A 55 -11.46 7.43 15.72
N ILE A 56 -12.02 6.37 16.32
CA ILE A 56 -12.21 5.09 15.64
C ILE A 56 -13.15 5.24 14.44
N LEU A 57 -14.29 5.91 14.61
CA LEU A 57 -15.26 6.12 13.54
C LEU A 57 -14.67 6.98 12.39
N LYS A 58 -13.94 8.04 12.73
CA LYS A 58 -13.21 8.86 11.75
C LYS A 58 -12.14 8.05 11.00
N ALA A 59 -11.37 7.20 11.70
CA ALA A 59 -10.36 6.34 11.08
C ALA A 59 -10.99 5.30 10.14
N LEU A 60 -12.13 4.70 10.51
CA LEU A 60 -12.89 3.79 9.66
C LEU A 60 -13.45 4.49 8.42
N ALA A 61 -14.00 5.71 8.59
CA ALA A 61 -14.46 6.53 7.46
C ALA A 61 -13.28 6.87 6.52
N ALA A 62 -12.15 7.31 7.07
CA ALA A 62 -10.93 7.58 6.30
C ALA A 62 -10.42 6.36 5.53
N PHE A 63 -10.43 5.18 6.17
CA PHE A 63 -10.09 3.91 5.52
C PHE A 63 -11.00 3.64 4.32
N GLY A 64 -12.32 3.75 4.50
CA GLY A 64 -13.29 3.55 3.42
C GLY A 64 -13.09 4.54 2.27
N LEU A 65 -12.92 5.82 2.57
CA LEU A 65 -12.66 6.86 1.57
C LEU A 65 -11.34 6.63 0.83
N PHE A 66 -10.28 6.21 1.52
CA PHE A 66 -9.01 5.91 0.87
C PHE A 66 -9.07 4.63 0.02
N CYS A 67 -9.92 3.67 0.40
CA CYS A 67 -10.24 2.53 -0.47
C CYS A 67 -10.92 2.99 -1.76
N LEU A 68 -11.82 3.97 -1.71
CA LEU A 68 -12.45 4.54 -2.91
C LEU A 68 -11.44 5.32 -3.76
N PHE A 69 -10.56 6.17 -3.18
CA PHE A 69 -9.48 6.83 -3.93
C PHE A 69 -8.60 5.82 -4.66
N SER A 70 -8.08 4.81 -3.95
CA SER A 70 -7.22 3.79 -4.55
C SER A 70 -7.95 2.98 -5.62
N SER A 71 -9.25 2.72 -5.45
CA SER A 71 -10.08 2.03 -6.43
C SER A 71 -10.27 2.86 -7.72
N CYS A 72 -10.49 4.18 -7.59
CA CYS A 72 -10.55 5.07 -8.74
C CYS A 72 -9.22 5.08 -9.53
N VAL A 73 -8.08 5.07 -8.83
CA VAL A 73 -6.76 4.93 -9.48
C VAL A 73 -6.67 3.64 -10.30
N TYR A 74 -7.12 2.50 -9.74
CA TYR A 74 -7.10 1.22 -10.47
C TYR A 74 -8.04 1.21 -11.67
N LEU A 75 -9.27 1.74 -11.54
CA LEU A 75 -10.22 1.86 -12.63
C LEU A 75 -9.64 2.69 -13.78
N ILE A 76 -9.08 3.87 -13.47
CA ILE A 76 -8.48 4.77 -14.46
C ILE A 76 -7.28 4.10 -15.14
N ASN A 77 -6.41 3.43 -14.39
CA ASN A 77 -5.26 2.73 -14.93
C ASN A 77 -5.69 1.58 -15.85
N ASP A 78 -6.68 0.77 -15.46
CA ASP A 78 -7.17 -0.34 -16.30
C ASP A 78 -7.88 0.17 -17.57
N ILE A 79 -8.56 1.34 -17.51
CA ILE A 79 -9.15 2.00 -18.70
C ILE A 79 -8.04 2.43 -19.67
N ARG A 80 -7.01 3.09 -19.15
CA ARG A 80 -5.92 3.63 -19.95
C ARG A 80 -5.05 2.54 -20.58
N ASP A 81 -4.74 1.52 -19.80
CA ASP A 81 -3.80 0.46 -20.22
C ASP A 81 -4.52 -0.71 -20.90
N ARG A 82 -5.84 -0.64 -21.18
CA ARG A 82 -6.69 -1.71 -21.71
C ARG A 82 -6.09 -2.44 -22.92
N ASP A 83 -5.58 -1.68 -23.90
CA ASP A 83 -5.07 -2.23 -25.16
C ASP A 83 -3.74 -2.98 -24.93
N LYS A 84 -2.87 -2.46 -24.05
CA LYS A 84 -1.63 -3.13 -23.62
C LYS A 84 -1.91 -4.35 -22.76
N ASP A 85 -2.88 -4.23 -21.84
CA ASP A 85 -3.27 -5.30 -20.93
C ASP A 85 -3.88 -6.50 -21.68
N SER A 86 -4.59 -6.25 -22.79
CA SER A 86 -5.17 -7.31 -23.63
C SER A 86 -4.11 -8.18 -24.32
N LEU A 87 -2.92 -7.63 -24.57
CA LEU A 87 -1.80 -8.32 -25.21
C LEU A 87 -0.94 -9.11 -24.19
N ASN A 88 -1.06 -8.84 -22.90
CA ASN A 88 -0.25 -9.49 -21.87
C ASN A 88 -1.03 -10.63 -21.20
N PRO A 89 -0.58 -11.89 -21.26
CA PRO A 89 -1.30 -13.05 -20.72
C PRO A 89 -1.69 -12.95 -19.24
N ARG A 90 -0.91 -12.19 -18.43
CA ARG A 90 -1.19 -11.98 -16.99
C ARG A 90 -2.33 -10.98 -16.78
N THR A 91 -2.46 -9.96 -17.64
CA THR A 91 -3.43 -8.86 -17.46
C THR A 91 -4.62 -8.96 -18.39
N ALA A 92 -4.56 -9.76 -19.46
CA ALA A 92 -5.65 -9.98 -20.42
C ALA A 92 -6.98 -10.46 -19.75
N LYS A 93 -6.86 -11.09 -18.58
CA LYS A 93 -8.02 -11.56 -17.78
C LYS A 93 -8.69 -10.46 -16.94
N ARG A 94 -8.17 -9.21 -16.95
CA ARG A 94 -8.81 -8.09 -16.25
C ARG A 94 -10.15 -7.74 -16.92
N PRO A 95 -11.19 -7.34 -16.16
CA PRO A 95 -12.52 -7.14 -16.71
C PRO A 95 -12.57 -6.16 -17.89
N ILE A 96 -11.79 -5.08 -17.87
CA ILE A 96 -11.77 -4.09 -18.95
C ILE A 96 -10.96 -4.60 -20.14
N ALA A 97 -9.77 -5.19 -19.91
CA ALA A 97 -8.91 -5.72 -20.97
C ALA A 97 -9.54 -6.89 -21.73
N SER A 98 -10.28 -7.75 -21.03
CA SER A 98 -11.02 -8.89 -21.60
C SER A 98 -12.32 -8.50 -22.34
N GLY A 99 -12.73 -7.21 -22.25
CA GLY A 99 -14.01 -6.75 -22.78
C GLY A 99 -15.24 -7.14 -21.93
N ALA A 100 -15.07 -7.83 -20.80
CA ALA A 100 -16.16 -8.20 -19.89
C ALA A 100 -16.81 -6.97 -19.23
N LEU A 101 -16.06 -5.89 -19.00
CA LEU A 101 -16.55 -4.60 -18.52
C LEU A 101 -16.23 -3.53 -19.57
N ALA A 102 -17.25 -2.89 -20.12
CA ALA A 102 -17.06 -1.77 -21.04
C ALA A 102 -16.35 -0.61 -20.31
N TRP A 103 -15.33 -0.03 -20.94
CA TRP A 103 -14.56 1.06 -20.36
C TRP A 103 -15.42 2.30 -20.05
N GLN A 104 -16.47 2.54 -20.83
CA GLN A 104 -17.41 3.64 -20.61
C GLN A 104 -18.16 3.49 -19.29
N ILE A 105 -18.54 2.24 -18.91
CA ILE A 105 -19.19 1.96 -17.63
C ILE A 105 -18.21 2.20 -16.49
N ALA A 106 -16.95 1.74 -16.64
CA ALA A 106 -15.91 2.00 -15.65
C ALA A 106 -15.62 3.51 -15.49
N ALA A 107 -15.57 4.25 -16.60
CA ALA A 107 -15.42 5.72 -16.59
C ALA A 107 -16.61 6.42 -15.90
N GLY A 108 -17.85 5.98 -16.19
CA GLY A 108 -19.03 6.46 -15.49
C GLY A 108 -19.00 6.20 -13.99
N ALA A 109 -18.53 5.00 -13.58
CA ALA A 109 -18.34 4.68 -12.17
C ALA A 109 -17.32 5.64 -11.50
N VAL A 110 -16.20 5.92 -12.14
CA VAL A 110 -15.20 6.89 -11.64
C VAL A 110 -15.80 8.29 -11.55
N ALA A 111 -16.55 8.72 -12.57
CA ALA A 111 -17.18 10.05 -12.62
C ALA A 111 -18.19 10.28 -11.48
N VAL A 112 -18.76 9.23 -10.93
CA VAL A 112 -19.66 9.28 -9.76
C VAL A 112 -18.90 9.11 -8.45
N ILE A 113 -18.07 8.07 -8.34
CA ILE A 113 -17.39 7.70 -7.09
C ILE A 113 -16.40 8.78 -6.68
N LEU A 114 -15.60 9.30 -7.61
CA LEU A 114 -14.51 10.22 -7.28
C LEU A 114 -14.98 11.55 -6.68
N PRO A 115 -15.96 12.28 -7.27
CA PRO A 115 -16.50 13.49 -6.66
C PRO A 115 -17.14 13.26 -5.30
N ILE A 116 -17.91 12.17 -5.15
CA ILE A 116 -18.53 11.81 -3.86
C ILE A 116 -17.43 11.57 -2.81
N THR A 117 -16.36 10.84 -3.18
CA THR A 117 -15.22 10.59 -2.30
C THR A 117 -14.55 11.89 -1.88
N PHE A 118 -14.35 12.84 -2.79
CA PHE A 118 -13.78 14.16 -2.45
C PHE A 118 -14.67 14.98 -1.53
N VAL A 119 -15.97 15.05 -1.79
CA VAL A 119 -16.92 15.76 -0.93
C VAL A 119 -16.92 15.17 0.48
N LEU A 120 -17.05 13.85 0.62
CA LEU A 120 -17.05 13.19 1.91
C LEU A 120 -15.68 13.33 2.64
N SER A 121 -14.59 13.32 1.89
CA SER A 121 -13.25 13.55 2.43
C SER A 121 -13.09 14.97 2.97
N PHE A 122 -13.60 15.96 2.26
CA PHE A 122 -13.58 17.36 2.68
C PHE A 122 -14.45 17.59 3.93
N LEU A 123 -15.60 16.93 4.00
CA LEU A 123 -16.48 16.98 5.19
C LEU A 123 -15.85 16.27 6.40
N LEU A 124 -15.06 15.23 6.18
CA LEU A 124 -14.32 14.56 7.24
C LEU A 124 -13.20 15.47 7.79
N ASN A 125 -12.31 15.94 6.90
CA ASN A 125 -11.24 16.89 7.20
C ASN A 125 -10.68 17.46 5.89
N PRO A 126 -10.58 18.79 5.71
CA PRO A 126 -10.07 19.42 4.48
C PRO A 126 -8.63 18.98 4.13
N TRP A 127 -7.76 18.81 5.12
CA TRP A 127 -6.38 18.36 4.93
C TRP A 127 -6.31 16.90 4.50
N PHE A 128 -7.22 16.06 5.02
CA PHE A 128 -7.38 14.68 4.53
C PHE A 128 -7.77 14.66 3.04
N ALA A 129 -8.70 15.51 2.62
CA ALA A 129 -9.08 15.64 1.21
C ALA A 129 -7.90 16.12 0.35
N LEU A 130 -7.09 17.07 0.84
CA LEU A 130 -5.89 17.53 0.15
C LEU A 130 -4.88 16.37 -0.04
N VAL A 131 -4.64 15.56 0.99
CA VAL A 131 -3.77 14.38 0.88
C VAL A 131 -4.34 13.38 -0.12
N GLY A 132 -5.66 13.19 -0.17
CA GLY A 132 -6.33 12.39 -1.21
C GLY A 132 -6.07 12.94 -2.62
N ALA A 133 -6.14 14.26 -2.80
CA ALA A 133 -5.81 14.91 -4.08
C ALA A 133 -4.33 14.71 -4.47
N VAL A 134 -3.39 14.88 -3.54
CA VAL A 134 -1.97 14.62 -3.76
C VAL A 134 -1.72 13.16 -4.11
N TYR A 135 -2.38 12.23 -3.41
CA TYR A 135 -2.32 10.80 -3.71
C TYR A 135 -2.77 10.50 -5.15
N MET A 136 -3.91 11.05 -5.56
CA MET A 136 -4.41 10.90 -6.93
C MET A 136 -3.45 11.52 -7.96
N ALA A 137 -3.00 12.75 -7.74
CA ALA A 137 -2.10 13.47 -8.65
C ALA A 137 -0.77 12.72 -8.85
N LYS A 138 -0.16 12.18 -7.76
CA LYS A 138 1.06 11.40 -7.88
C LYS A 138 0.86 10.10 -8.65
N ASP A 139 -0.28 9.38 -8.46
CA ASP A 139 -0.56 8.15 -9.19
C ASP A 139 -0.86 8.42 -10.67
N PHE A 140 -1.50 9.56 -10.99
CA PHE A 140 -1.59 10.05 -12.36
C PHE A 140 -0.21 10.32 -12.95
N GLY A 141 0.62 11.12 -12.27
CA GLY A 141 1.98 11.42 -12.73
C GLY A 141 2.81 10.15 -12.95
N TYR A 142 2.75 9.20 -12.00
CA TYR A 142 3.37 7.89 -12.14
C TYR A 142 2.90 7.15 -13.39
N SER A 143 1.60 7.14 -13.62
CA SER A 143 1.01 6.48 -14.78
C SER A 143 1.38 7.18 -16.09
N PHE A 144 1.47 8.50 -16.12
CA PHE A 144 1.74 9.30 -17.32
C PHE A 144 3.23 9.43 -17.71
N GLY A 145 4.16 8.87 -16.96
CA GLY A 145 5.56 8.84 -17.40
C GLY A 145 6.59 8.81 -16.29
N LEU A 146 6.29 9.33 -15.08
CA LEU A 146 7.25 9.39 -13.98
C LEU A 146 7.74 7.99 -13.54
N LYS A 147 7.00 6.93 -13.86
CA LYS A 147 7.43 5.54 -13.67
C LYS A 147 8.65 5.11 -14.51
N HIS A 148 9.06 5.95 -15.47
CA HIS A 148 10.22 5.71 -16.34
C HIS A 148 11.44 6.53 -15.89
N VAL A 149 11.32 7.32 -14.81
CA VAL A 149 12.43 8.07 -14.24
C VAL A 149 13.03 7.26 -13.09
N VAL A 150 14.30 6.90 -13.25
CA VAL A 150 15.09 6.11 -12.29
C VAL A 150 15.07 6.76 -10.91
N ILE A 151 15.01 5.97 -9.85
CA ILE A 151 14.90 6.39 -8.44
C ILE A 151 13.54 7.03 -8.13
N LEU A 152 13.05 7.97 -8.96
CA LEU A 152 11.76 8.63 -8.74
C LEU A 152 10.60 7.62 -8.76
N ASP A 153 10.68 6.58 -9.58
CA ASP A 153 9.68 5.51 -9.63
C ASP A 153 9.54 4.76 -8.29
N VAL A 154 10.65 4.54 -7.59
CA VAL A 154 10.69 3.94 -6.26
C VAL A 154 10.10 4.88 -5.20
N PHE A 155 10.52 6.16 -5.22
CA PHE A 155 9.99 7.18 -4.31
C PHE A 155 8.48 7.40 -4.49
N LEU A 156 7.97 7.42 -5.71
CA LEU A 156 6.53 7.54 -5.99
C LEU A 156 5.74 6.32 -5.50
N LEU A 157 6.30 5.13 -5.55
CA LEU A 157 5.68 3.95 -4.95
C LEU A 157 5.65 4.06 -3.42
N ALA A 158 6.78 4.42 -2.81
CA ALA A 158 6.91 4.55 -1.37
C ALA A 158 6.02 5.67 -0.81
N SER A 159 5.93 6.83 -1.47
CA SER A 159 5.10 7.95 -1.05
C SER A 159 3.63 7.59 -0.89
N GLY A 160 3.14 6.60 -1.63
CA GLY A 160 1.78 6.10 -1.47
C GLY A 160 1.50 5.52 -0.07
N PHE A 161 2.47 4.91 0.58
CA PHE A 161 2.35 4.42 1.95
C PHE A 161 2.46 5.57 2.95
N THR A 162 3.41 6.46 2.76
CA THR A 162 3.59 7.66 3.61
C THR A 162 2.33 8.55 3.60
N LEU A 163 1.74 8.80 2.41
CA LEU A 163 0.49 9.57 2.30
C LEU A 163 -0.67 8.90 3.04
N ARG A 164 -0.74 7.56 3.10
CA ARG A 164 -1.75 6.85 3.88
C ARG A 164 -1.57 7.08 5.39
N ALA A 165 -0.34 7.01 5.89
CA ALA A 165 -0.07 7.26 7.30
C ALA A 165 -0.41 8.71 7.69
N ILE A 166 -0.02 9.68 6.86
CA ILE A 166 -0.36 11.10 7.03
C ILE A 166 -1.88 11.30 7.00
N ALA A 167 -2.57 10.73 6.01
CA ALA A 167 -4.03 10.82 5.88
C ALA A 167 -4.73 10.28 7.13
N GLY A 168 -4.25 9.17 7.68
CA GLY A 168 -4.81 8.59 8.91
C GLY A 168 -4.69 9.51 10.12
N ALA A 169 -3.54 10.17 10.31
CA ALA A 169 -3.33 11.13 11.39
C ALA A 169 -4.24 12.36 11.22
N LEU A 170 -4.32 12.91 10.00
CA LEU A 170 -5.17 14.07 9.69
C LEU A 170 -6.66 13.78 9.86
N ALA A 171 -7.11 12.58 9.53
CA ALA A 171 -8.52 12.19 9.65
C ALA A 171 -9.03 12.21 11.10
N ILE A 172 -8.15 11.96 12.07
CA ILE A 172 -8.48 11.93 13.51
C ILE A 172 -7.94 13.16 14.26
N ASP A 173 -7.53 14.19 13.51
CA ASP A 173 -7.03 15.47 14.04
C ASP A 173 -5.87 15.34 15.05
N VAL A 174 -4.92 14.41 14.79
CA VAL A 174 -3.72 14.25 15.61
C VAL A 174 -2.47 14.76 14.89
N PRO A 175 -1.46 15.25 15.64
CA PRO A 175 -0.18 15.67 15.05
C PRO A 175 0.48 14.52 14.29
N ILE A 176 1.09 14.83 13.16
CA ILE A 176 1.89 13.87 12.41
C ILE A 176 3.21 13.70 13.16
N SER A 177 3.43 12.52 13.73
CA SER A 177 4.69 12.19 14.38
C SER A 177 5.83 12.16 13.36
N GLU A 178 6.92 12.86 13.66
CA GLU A 178 8.14 12.87 12.85
C GLU A 178 8.66 11.43 12.64
N TRP A 179 8.61 10.63 13.69
CA TRP A 179 9.01 9.22 13.64
C TRP A 179 8.09 8.37 12.78
N LEU A 180 6.76 8.60 12.86
CA LEU A 180 5.81 7.92 12.00
C LEU A 180 6.10 8.21 10.52
N TYR A 181 6.42 9.48 10.20
CA TYR A 181 6.79 9.87 8.85
C TYR A 181 8.07 9.17 8.38
N VAL A 182 9.15 9.25 9.17
CA VAL A 182 10.47 8.70 8.79
C VAL A 182 10.43 7.19 8.67
N VAL A 183 9.92 6.48 9.70
CA VAL A 183 9.89 5.01 9.72
C VAL A 183 8.98 4.47 8.62
N THR A 184 7.83 5.10 8.40
CA THR A 184 6.91 4.69 7.31
C THR A 184 7.54 4.91 5.94
N THR A 185 8.21 6.04 5.73
CA THR A 185 8.86 6.35 4.45
C THR A 185 10.00 5.38 4.16
N LEU A 186 10.88 5.14 5.12
CA LEU A 186 11.99 4.19 4.97
C LEU A 186 11.50 2.76 4.77
N GLY A 187 10.53 2.31 5.56
CA GLY A 187 9.90 1.00 5.39
C GLY A 187 9.22 0.84 4.02
N ALA A 188 8.57 1.89 3.53
CA ALA A 188 7.96 1.90 2.21
C ALA A 188 9.00 1.86 1.08
N LEU A 189 10.12 2.57 1.21
CA LEU A 189 11.25 2.50 0.28
C LEU A 189 11.88 1.10 0.28
N PHE A 190 12.06 0.49 1.46
CA PHE A 190 12.50 -0.89 1.58
C PHE A 190 11.62 -1.86 0.77
N LEU A 191 10.30 -1.77 0.92
CA LEU A 191 9.36 -2.61 0.17
C LEU A 191 9.39 -2.31 -1.34
N ALA A 192 9.48 -1.03 -1.72
CA ALA A 192 9.51 -0.62 -3.12
C ALA A 192 10.79 -1.09 -3.84
N LEU A 193 11.96 -1.00 -3.19
CA LEU A 193 13.23 -1.50 -3.72
C LEU A 193 13.24 -3.03 -3.85
N ASN A 194 12.75 -3.76 -2.84
CA ASN A 194 12.61 -5.21 -2.93
C ASN A 194 11.69 -5.63 -4.08
N LYS A 195 10.61 -4.89 -4.32
CA LYS A 195 9.75 -5.12 -5.49
C LYS A 195 10.51 -4.92 -6.79
N ARG A 196 11.35 -3.88 -6.91
CA ARG A 196 12.21 -3.67 -8.10
C ARG A 196 13.21 -4.80 -8.28
N LYS A 197 13.87 -5.22 -7.18
CA LYS A 197 14.77 -6.36 -7.22
C LYS A 197 14.08 -7.60 -7.76
N HIS A 198 12.92 -7.92 -7.23
CA HIS A 198 12.15 -9.09 -7.67
C HIS A 198 11.73 -8.98 -9.16
N GLU A 199 11.29 -7.82 -9.63
CA GLU A 199 10.95 -7.59 -11.04
C GLU A 199 12.15 -7.86 -11.94
N ILE A 200 13.36 -7.40 -11.58
CA ILE A 200 14.59 -7.62 -12.35
C ILE A 200 14.98 -9.11 -12.36
N LEU A 201 14.93 -9.78 -11.20
CA LEU A 201 15.26 -11.20 -11.10
C LEU A 201 14.33 -12.10 -11.93
N LEU A 202 13.03 -11.77 -12.00
CA LEU A 202 12.05 -12.55 -12.77
C LEU A 202 12.18 -12.37 -14.28
N LEU A 203 12.69 -11.25 -14.72
CA LEU A 203 12.69 -10.88 -16.13
C LEU A 203 13.98 -11.35 -16.85
N GLY A 204 15.06 -11.62 -16.10
CA GLY A 204 16.35 -12.03 -16.68
C GLY A 204 16.80 -11.12 -17.82
N GLU A 205 17.46 -11.67 -18.84
CA GLU A 205 17.90 -10.93 -20.02
C GLU A 205 16.77 -10.41 -20.93
N GLY A 206 15.52 -10.79 -20.68
CA GLY A 206 14.32 -10.33 -21.38
C GLY A 206 13.55 -9.18 -20.68
N ALA A 207 14.12 -8.59 -19.61
CA ALA A 207 13.50 -7.55 -18.81
C ALA A 207 13.17 -6.26 -19.59
N SER A 208 13.99 -5.93 -20.58
CA SER A 208 13.89 -4.71 -21.40
C SER A 208 12.57 -4.56 -22.17
N GLY A 209 11.88 -5.65 -22.46
CA GLY A 209 10.59 -5.63 -23.15
C GLY A 209 9.42 -5.08 -22.33
N HIS A 210 9.57 -4.86 -21.01
CA HIS A 210 8.45 -4.50 -20.13
C HIS A 210 8.51 -3.10 -19.55
N ARG A 211 9.67 -2.61 -19.07
CA ARG A 211 9.85 -1.26 -18.56
C ARG A 211 11.27 -0.78 -18.79
N LYS A 212 11.45 0.27 -19.58
CA LYS A 212 12.76 0.89 -19.86
C LYS A 212 13.54 1.26 -18.58
N VAL A 213 12.85 1.67 -17.51
CA VAL A 213 13.50 2.06 -16.25
C VAL A 213 14.20 0.89 -15.55
N LEU A 214 13.83 -0.36 -15.85
CA LEU A 214 14.51 -1.52 -15.26
C LEU A 214 15.91 -1.74 -15.82
N ASP A 215 16.17 -1.27 -17.04
CA ASP A 215 17.48 -1.35 -17.67
C ASP A 215 18.52 -0.42 -17.03
N GLU A 216 18.03 0.63 -16.34
CA GLU A 216 18.86 1.61 -15.62
C GLU A 216 19.28 1.13 -14.21
N TYR A 217 18.65 0.05 -13.72
CA TYR A 217 18.97 -0.52 -12.42
C TYR A 217 19.88 -1.74 -12.56
N SER A 218 21.15 -1.59 -12.18
CA SER A 218 21.98 -2.79 -11.99
C SER A 218 21.60 -3.52 -10.69
N PRO A 219 21.72 -4.84 -10.60
CA PRO A 219 21.52 -5.59 -9.36
C PRO A 219 22.37 -5.05 -8.21
N ALA A 220 23.63 -4.67 -8.47
CA ALA A 220 24.53 -4.09 -7.49
C ALA A 220 24.00 -2.76 -6.91
N LEU A 221 23.50 -1.86 -7.77
CA LEU A 221 22.92 -0.58 -7.32
C LEU A 221 21.72 -0.81 -6.39
N ILE A 222 20.82 -1.74 -6.74
CA ILE A 222 19.67 -2.04 -5.89
C ILE A 222 20.09 -2.64 -4.55
N GLU A 223 21.13 -3.50 -4.52
CA GLU A 223 21.65 -4.08 -3.29
C GLU A 223 22.26 -3.02 -2.37
N GLU A 224 23.03 -2.10 -2.91
CA GLU A 224 23.57 -0.94 -2.18
C GLU A 224 22.43 -0.08 -1.58
N MET A 225 21.44 0.29 -2.40
CA MET A 225 20.28 1.07 -1.94
C MET A 225 19.50 0.32 -0.86
N LEU A 226 19.29 -1.00 -1.00
CA LEU A 226 18.62 -1.83 -0.01
C LEU A 226 19.40 -1.88 1.30
N ALA A 227 20.73 -2.01 1.26
CA ALA A 227 21.57 -2.03 2.46
C ALA A 227 21.42 -0.71 3.24
N VAL A 228 21.51 0.45 2.55
CA VAL A 228 21.32 1.78 3.15
C VAL A 228 19.92 1.92 3.78
N ILE A 229 18.87 1.59 3.03
CA ILE A 229 17.48 1.75 3.51
C ILE A 229 17.17 0.77 4.64
N THR A 230 17.67 -0.46 4.58
CA THR A 230 17.46 -1.47 5.64
C THR A 230 18.09 -1.01 6.95
N ALA A 231 19.36 -0.58 6.91
CA ALA A 231 20.07 -0.09 8.08
C ALA A 231 19.39 1.18 8.65
N SER A 232 19.00 2.12 7.77
CA SER A 232 18.29 3.33 8.16
C SER A 232 16.93 3.04 8.80
N THR A 233 16.16 2.07 8.27
CA THR A 233 14.86 1.68 8.83
C THR A 233 15.01 1.11 10.24
N VAL A 234 15.94 0.17 10.43
CA VAL A 234 16.23 -0.43 11.74
C VAL A 234 16.67 0.63 12.73
N MET A 235 17.61 1.49 12.33
CA MET A 235 18.12 2.57 13.19
C MET A 235 17.03 3.56 13.57
N SER A 236 16.24 4.03 12.60
CA SER A 236 15.16 5.00 12.85
C SER A 236 14.09 4.43 13.76
N TYR A 237 13.71 3.15 13.56
CA TYR A 237 12.78 2.49 14.47
C TYR A 237 13.36 2.34 15.88
N SER A 238 14.62 1.95 16.00
CA SER A 238 15.30 1.82 17.30
C SER A 238 15.34 3.16 18.00
N LEU A 239 15.75 4.24 17.31
CA LEU A 239 15.76 5.59 17.85
C LEU A 239 14.37 6.02 18.34
N TYR A 240 13.32 5.77 17.54
CA TYR A 240 11.94 6.02 17.94
C TYR A 240 11.63 5.42 19.31
N THR A 241 12.01 4.16 19.56
CA THR A 241 11.63 3.44 20.78
C THR A 241 12.15 4.06 22.09
N PHE A 242 13.15 4.92 22.03
CA PHE A 242 13.74 5.55 23.24
C PHE A 242 13.91 7.07 23.14
N THR A 243 13.57 7.72 22.00
CA THR A 243 13.65 9.19 21.88
C THR A 243 12.32 9.85 21.58
N ALA A 244 11.26 9.07 21.23
CA ALA A 244 9.98 9.66 20.88
C ALA A 244 9.32 10.33 22.07
N THR A 245 9.06 11.63 21.96
CA THR A 245 8.49 12.47 23.00
C THR A 245 6.97 12.32 23.16
N ASN A 246 6.32 11.72 22.17
CA ASN A 246 4.87 11.45 22.18
C ASN A 246 4.47 10.15 22.90
N LEU A 247 5.45 9.40 23.42
CA LEU A 247 5.20 8.20 24.22
C LEU A 247 4.83 8.59 25.68
N PRO A 248 4.02 7.79 26.37
CA PRO A 248 3.78 7.96 27.81
C PRO A 248 5.10 8.02 28.62
N ARG A 249 5.17 8.91 29.62
CA ARG A 249 6.38 9.10 30.44
C ARG A 249 7.01 7.81 30.97
N PRO A 250 6.25 6.86 31.57
CA PRO A 250 6.87 5.63 32.06
C PRO A 250 7.49 4.77 30.95
N LEU A 251 6.96 4.82 29.73
CA LEU A 251 7.58 4.13 28.56
C LEU A 251 8.87 4.80 28.12
N GLN A 252 8.94 6.14 28.19
CA GLN A 252 10.14 6.90 27.87
C GLN A 252 11.25 6.63 28.89
N GLU A 253 10.96 6.76 30.17
CA GLU A 253 11.91 6.61 31.27
C GLU A 253 12.49 5.19 31.34
N ASN A 254 11.64 4.16 31.23
CA ASN A 254 12.04 2.76 31.30
C ASN A 254 12.41 2.18 29.93
N LYS A 255 12.29 2.96 28.83
CA LYS A 255 12.62 2.56 27.45
C LYS A 255 11.98 1.22 27.03
N LEU A 256 10.79 0.91 27.55
CA LEU A 256 10.13 -0.40 27.37
C LEU A 256 9.75 -0.68 25.92
N MET A 257 9.55 0.37 25.09
CA MET A 257 9.31 0.19 23.65
C MET A 257 10.48 -0.51 22.93
N MET A 258 11.70 -0.53 23.51
CA MET A 258 12.82 -1.29 22.97
C MET A 258 12.55 -2.79 22.87
N LEU A 259 11.64 -3.34 23.68
CA LEU A 259 11.19 -4.74 23.59
C LEU A 259 10.55 -5.08 22.24
N THR A 260 10.14 -4.08 21.47
CA THR A 260 9.56 -4.28 20.14
C THR A 260 10.60 -4.33 19.02
N ILE A 261 11.87 -3.91 19.26
CA ILE A 261 12.96 -3.90 18.27
C ILE A 261 13.22 -5.29 17.68
N PRO A 262 13.32 -6.39 18.47
CA PRO A 262 13.56 -7.71 17.93
C PRO A 262 12.53 -8.18 16.91
N PHE A 263 11.26 -7.79 17.07
CA PHE A 263 10.21 -8.13 16.11
C PHE A 263 10.44 -7.43 14.76
N VAL A 264 10.84 -6.15 14.78
CA VAL A 264 11.12 -5.40 13.56
C VAL A 264 12.34 -5.97 12.85
N LEU A 265 13.41 -6.28 13.59
CA LEU A 265 14.60 -6.94 13.04
C LEU A 265 14.26 -8.28 12.41
N TYR A 266 13.54 -9.14 13.14
CA TYR A 266 13.13 -10.43 12.60
C TYR A 266 12.25 -10.28 11.37
N GLY A 267 11.28 -9.37 11.40
CA GLY A 267 10.39 -9.09 10.27
C GLY A 267 11.16 -8.70 9.02
N ILE A 268 12.11 -7.77 9.14
CA ILE A 268 12.97 -7.34 8.04
C ILE A 268 13.84 -8.50 7.52
N PHE A 269 14.51 -9.24 8.39
CA PHE A 269 15.36 -10.36 7.98
C PHE A 269 14.56 -11.50 7.38
N ARG A 270 13.37 -11.82 7.93
CA ARG A 270 12.47 -12.81 7.35
C ARG A 270 11.99 -12.41 5.98
N TYR A 271 11.63 -11.13 5.79
CA TYR A 271 11.22 -10.62 4.49
C TYR A 271 12.36 -10.71 3.47
N LEU A 272 13.59 -10.30 3.84
CA LEU A 272 14.76 -10.45 2.98
C LEU A 272 15.01 -11.92 2.62
N TYR A 273 14.91 -12.86 3.59
CA TYR A 273 15.02 -14.29 3.32
C TYR A 273 13.99 -14.76 2.27
N LEU A 274 12.73 -14.32 2.37
CA LEU A 274 11.69 -14.70 1.42
C LEU A 274 11.97 -14.15 0.01
N VAL A 275 12.43 -12.90 -0.08
CA VAL A 275 12.77 -12.29 -1.37
C VAL A 275 13.99 -12.94 -2.02
N TYR A 276 15.07 -13.17 -1.24
CA TYR A 276 16.36 -13.64 -1.78
C TYR A 276 16.41 -15.17 -1.97
N GLN A 277 15.80 -15.95 -1.08
CA GLN A 277 15.90 -17.40 -1.10
C GLN A 277 14.66 -18.10 -1.67
N LYS A 278 13.47 -17.47 -1.54
CA LYS A 278 12.22 -18.05 -2.00
C LYS A 278 11.66 -17.38 -3.26
N ASN A 279 12.33 -16.34 -3.77
CA ASN A 279 11.88 -15.55 -4.92
C ASN A 279 10.45 -14.99 -4.74
N GLU A 280 10.03 -14.73 -3.49
CA GLU A 280 8.74 -14.16 -3.14
C GLU A 280 8.90 -12.66 -2.89
N GLY A 281 8.67 -11.82 -3.87
CA GLY A 281 8.86 -10.36 -3.72
C GLY A 281 7.94 -9.52 -4.59
N SER A 282 7.01 -10.16 -5.34
CA SER A 282 6.15 -9.48 -6.30
C SER A 282 5.17 -8.50 -5.66
N SER A 283 4.63 -8.84 -4.49
CA SER A 283 3.62 -8.08 -3.77
C SER A 283 3.88 -8.16 -2.27
N PRO A 284 4.48 -7.14 -1.64
CA PRO A 284 4.81 -7.16 -0.22
C PRO A 284 3.65 -7.53 0.69
N GLU A 285 2.44 -7.07 0.36
CA GLU A 285 1.21 -7.38 1.09
C GLU A 285 0.82 -8.87 1.00
N GLU A 286 1.10 -9.52 -0.14
CA GLU A 286 0.84 -10.95 -0.28
C GLU A 286 1.87 -11.77 0.48
N VAL A 287 3.13 -11.37 0.47
CA VAL A 287 4.21 -12.01 1.23
C VAL A 287 3.88 -11.98 2.72
N LEU A 288 3.48 -10.82 3.25
CA LEU A 288 3.09 -10.65 4.66
C LEU A 288 1.95 -11.59 5.06
N LEU A 289 0.94 -11.75 4.19
CA LEU A 289 -0.24 -12.57 4.52
C LEU A 289 -0.02 -14.07 4.30
N ARG A 290 0.90 -14.47 3.41
CA ARG A 290 1.18 -15.88 3.08
C ARG A 290 2.20 -16.53 4.02
N ASP A 291 3.22 -15.79 4.42
CA ASP A 291 4.26 -16.30 5.30
C ASP A 291 3.82 -16.25 6.76
N ARG A 292 3.47 -17.41 7.33
CA ARG A 292 2.99 -17.52 8.72
C ARG A 292 3.99 -16.95 9.75
N PRO A 293 5.31 -17.21 9.69
CA PRO A 293 6.25 -16.63 10.64
C PRO A 293 6.29 -15.10 10.58
N LEU A 294 6.25 -14.51 9.39
CA LEU A 294 6.23 -13.05 9.22
C LEU A 294 4.92 -12.44 9.73
N LEU A 295 3.79 -13.08 9.44
CA LEU A 295 2.48 -12.65 9.94
C LEU A 295 2.42 -12.71 11.47
N ILE A 296 2.84 -13.83 12.07
CA ILE A 296 2.87 -14.00 13.53
C ILE A 296 3.77 -12.92 14.17
N CYS A 297 4.95 -12.69 13.62
CA CYS A 297 5.87 -11.66 14.10
C CYS A 297 5.23 -10.27 14.04
N SER A 298 4.56 -9.94 12.94
CA SER A 298 3.87 -8.64 12.77
C SER A 298 2.72 -8.48 13.76
N VAL A 299 1.94 -9.54 14.00
CA VAL A 299 0.86 -9.54 15.00
C VAL A 299 1.43 -9.39 16.41
N LEU A 300 2.48 -10.13 16.76
CA LEU A 300 3.14 -10.02 18.06
C LEU A 300 3.72 -8.62 18.28
N TRP A 301 4.35 -8.03 17.27
CA TRP A 301 4.80 -6.64 17.32
C TRP A 301 3.64 -5.67 17.60
N ALA A 302 2.54 -5.81 16.86
CA ALA A 302 1.38 -4.93 17.01
C ALA A 302 0.72 -5.08 18.38
N VAL A 303 0.53 -6.33 18.85
CA VAL A 303 -0.04 -6.62 20.17
C VAL A 303 0.87 -6.10 21.29
N THR A 304 2.19 -6.37 21.21
CA THR A 304 3.15 -5.90 22.22
C THR A 304 3.17 -4.37 22.27
N SER A 305 3.24 -3.71 21.10
CA SER A 305 3.21 -2.25 21.02
C SER A 305 1.91 -1.67 21.61
N ALA A 306 0.75 -2.21 21.22
CA ALA A 306 -0.55 -1.78 21.71
C ALA A 306 -0.68 -1.99 23.24
N THR A 307 -0.23 -3.14 23.74
CA THR A 307 -0.26 -3.48 25.16
C THR A 307 0.60 -2.54 25.98
N LEU A 308 1.83 -2.29 25.54
CA LEU A 308 2.73 -1.34 26.22
C LEU A 308 2.12 0.08 26.23
N LEU A 309 1.66 0.54 25.07
CA LEU A 309 1.04 1.85 24.93
C LEU A 309 -0.22 1.98 25.79
N TYR A 310 -1.05 0.92 25.88
CA TYR A 310 -2.26 0.93 26.69
C TYR A 310 -1.95 0.92 28.18
N ILE A 311 -1.13 -0.03 28.67
CA ILE A 311 -0.82 -0.22 30.08
C ILE A 311 -0.22 1.06 30.69
N PHE A 312 0.70 1.72 29.99
CA PHE A 312 1.39 2.92 30.46
C PHE A 312 0.70 4.23 30.09
N SER A 313 -0.43 4.17 29.37
CA SER A 313 -1.25 5.33 29.05
C SER A 313 -2.06 5.80 30.28
N PRO A 314 -2.35 7.10 30.38
CA PRO A 314 -3.32 7.62 31.38
C PRO A 314 -4.71 6.99 31.27
N ILE A 315 -5.04 6.41 30.11
CA ILE A 315 -6.33 5.76 29.82
C ILE A 315 -6.51 4.49 30.65
N SER A 316 -5.43 3.78 31.00
CA SER A 316 -5.50 2.53 31.77
C SER A 316 -5.99 2.72 33.20
N GLY A 317 -5.98 3.96 33.75
CA GLY A 317 -6.29 4.25 35.13
C GLY A 317 -5.25 3.72 36.14
N ILE A 318 -4.18 3.10 35.67
CA ILE A 318 -3.09 2.59 36.52
C ILE A 318 -2.17 3.76 36.84
N ASN A 319 -2.03 4.05 38.14
CA ASN A 319 -1.12 5.09 38.63
C ASN A 319 0.29 4.48 38.76
N TRP A 320 1.21 4.85 37.88
CA TRP A 320 2.59 4.37 37.89
C TRP A 320 3.54 5.19 38.77
N GLY A 321 2.95 6.11 39.61
CA GLY A 321 3.71 7.01 40.45
C GLY A 321 4.27 8.24 39.69
N PRO A 322 4.83 9.21 40.43
CA PRO A 322 5.44 10.38 39.85
C PRO A 322 6.72 10.02 39.08
#